data_1d1bae00d62bfbddc42f976beb203677
#
_entry.id   1d1bae00d62bfbddc42f976beb203677
#
_cell.length_a   1.000
_cell.length_b   1.000
_cell.length_c   1.000
_cell.angle_alpha   90.00
_cell.angle_beta   90.00
_cell.angle_gamma   90.00
#
_symmetry.space_group_name_H-M   'P 1'
#
loop_
_entity.id
_entity.type
_entity.pdbx_description
1 polymer ?
#
loop_
_entity_poly.entity_id
_entity_poly.type
_entity_poly.pdbx_seq_one_letter_code
_entity_poly.pdbx_strand_id
1 'polypeptide(L)'
;MRDFIITSLQTWDIEIGSTIKNTALEISKQNRVLYINTPMDISIRLRGNRQSPSYIRRMAVIKGETSPLRQINANMWVLDCPFMLFSANFLPAPLFNIVNRKNNARIARWIVEQAAALDFKNYIHLIDTDIYRSRYLKEYIHPSVSIYYRRDYVIGEAYWRRHGTRLEPELAASADLVLANSTRFAAELQAYNPHTYPIETGVNLKLYNPAKKYETPGDMQDIPRPIIGYMGTINSTRLDGDLLYQIISQRPDYNFVFTGPEDDGFRQHHIHSLKNVYFTGQKKVDELPAYITAYDAVSYTHLTL
;
A
#
# COMPACT_ATOMS: atom_id res chain seq x y z
N MET A 1 -4.15 -27.25 -0.46
CA MET A 1 -3.22 -26.11 -0.61
C MET A 1 -3.42 -25.54 -2.00
N ARG A 2 -3.63 -24.23 -2.13
CA ARG A 2 -3.80 -23.51 -3.42
C ARG A 2 -2.61 -22.62 -3.69
N ASP A 3 -2.45 -22.21 -4.95
CA ASP A 3 -1.40 -21.30 -5.37
C ASP A 3 -1.99 -19.90 -5.56
N PHE A 4 -1.31 -18.89 -5.04
CA PHE A 4 -1.69 -17.49 -5.17
C PHE A 4 -0.56 -16.69 -5.82
N ILE A 5 -0.89 -15.89 -6.82
CA ILE A 5 -0.04 -14.82 -7.34
C ILE A 5 -0.63 -13.50 -6.86
N ILE A 6 0.16 -12.68 -6.20
CA ILE A 6 -0.28 -11.37 -5.68
C ILE A 6 0.51 -10.28 -6.39
N THR A 7 -0.19 -9.38 -7.09
CA THR A 7 0.40 -8.14 -7.60
C THR A 7 -0.13 -6.96 -6.80
N SER A 8 0.74 -6.02 -6.44
CA SER A 8 0.39 -4.91 -5.56
C SER A 8 1.13 -3.63 -5.94
N LEU A 9 0.55 -2.47 -5.64
CA LEU A 9 1.24 -1.19 -5.66
C LEU A 9 2.35 -1.11 -4.61
N GLN A 10 2.21 -1.83 -3.50
CA GLN A 10 3.20 -1.83 -2.43
C GLN A 10 4.27 -2.88 -2.68
N THR A 11 5.53 -2.48 -2.56
CA THR A 11 6.64 -3.41 -2.59
C THR A 11 6.77 -4.14 -1.25
N TRP A 12 7.29 -5.37 -1.27
CA TRP A 12 7.54 -6.15 -0.06
C TRP A 12 8.48 -5.43 0.92
N ASP A 13 9.44 -4.69 0.38
CA ASP A 13 10.51 -4.02 1.12
C ASP A 13 10.12 -2.64 1.67
N ILE A 14 8.82 -2.35 1.76
CA ILE A 14 8.33 -1.13 2.40
C ILE A 14 8.47 -1.24 3.92
N GLU A 15 8.94 -0.18 4.56
CA GLU A 15 9.21 -0.15 6.00
C GLU A 15 7.98 0.09 6.87
N ILE A 16 6.90 0.58 6.25
CA ILE A 16 5.63 0.81 6.94
C ILE A 16 4.75 -0.45 6.95
N GLY A 17 3.81 -0.52 7.88
CA GLY A 17 2.80 -1.58 7.92
C GLY A 17 1.98 -1.63 6.63
N SER A 18 1.64 -2.84 6.20
CA SER A 18 0.92 -3.05 4.94
C SER A 18 -0.10 -4.17 5.07
N THR A 19 -1.36 -3.85 4.82
CA THR A 19 -2.46 -4.82 4.82
C THR A 19 -2.17 -5.97 3.85
N ILE A 20 -1.72 -5.67 2.63
CA ILE A 20 -1.48 -6.72 1.63
C ILE A 20 -0.31 -7.64 2.02
N LYS A 21 0.73 -7.12 2.68
CA LYS A 21 1.83 -7.96 3.22
C LYS A 21 1.30 -8.91 4.28
N ASN A 22 0.49 -8.40 5.22
CA ASN A 22 -0.14 -9.22 6.26
C ASN A 22 -1.08 -10.28 5.65
N THR A 23 -1.88 -9.89 4.66
CA THR A 23 -2.75 -10.81 3.91
C THR A 23 -1.93 -11.91 3.21
N ALA A 24 -0.83 -11.56 2.53
CA ALA A 24 0.04 -12.52 1.88
C ALA A 24 0.66 -13.51 2.88
N LEU A 25 1.13 -13.02 4.04
CA LEU A 25 1.66 -13.85 5.12
C LEU A 25 0.58 -14.79 5.70
N GLU A 26 -0.64 -14.29 5.87
CA GLU A 26 -1.75 -15.10 6.40
C GLU A 26 -2.17 -16.19 5.41
N ILE A 27 -2.30 -15.85 4.12
CA ILE A 27 -2.56 -16.83 3.05
C ILE A 27 -1.46 -17.90 3.02
N SER A 28 -0.19 -17.51 3.20
CA SER A 28 0.95 -18.42 3.11
C SER A 28 1.01 -19.49 4.21
N LYS A 29 0.23 -19.34 5.28
CA LYS A 29 0.15 -20.38 6.33
C LYS A 29 -0.45 -21.71 5.83
N GLN A 30 -1.35 -21.63 4.84
CA GLN A 30 -2.09 -22.79 4.33
C GLN A 30 -1.99 -22.95 2.80
N ASN A 31 -1.39 -21.99 2.10
CA ASN A 31 -1.32 -21.92 0.65
C ASN A 31 0.05 -21.45 0.19
N ARG A 32 0.41 -21.69 -1.08
CA ARG A 32 1.63 -21.15 -1.66
C ARG A 32 1.36 -19.75 -2.22
N VAL A 33 2.29 -18.83 -2.01
CA VAL A 33 2.16 -17.43 -2.41
C VAL A 33 3.40 -16.97 -3.17
N LEU A 34 3.18 -16.43 -4.36
CA LEU A 34 4.17 -15.68 -5.13
C LEU A 34 3.77 -14.20 -5.13
N TYR A 35 4.45 -13.39 -4.32
CA TYR A 35 4.23 -11.95 -4.25
C TYR A 35 5.11 -11.23 -5.26
N ILE A 36 4.51 -10.49 -6.17
CA ILE A 36 5.21 -9.76 -7.22
C ILE A 36 5.46 -8.34 -6.75
N ASN A 37 6.72 -7.98 -6.56
CA ASN A 37 7.09 -6.60 -6.28
C ASN A 37 6.77 -5.71 -7.48
N THR A 38 6.29 -4.50 -7.19
CA THR A 38 6.01 -3.49 -8.21
C THR A 38 7.26 -3.24 -9.07
N PRO A 39 7.21 -3.51 -10.39
CA PRO A 39 8.35 -3.25 -11.26
C PRO A 39 8.73 -1.77 -11.29
N MET A 40 10.02 -1.49 -11.40
CA MET A 40 10.50 -0.12 -11.60
C MET A 40 10.20 0.34 -13.03
N ASP A 41 9.85 1.61 -13.17
CA ASP A 41 9.85 2.29 -14.46
C ASP A 41 10.98 3.34 -14.54
N ILE A 42 11.17 3.89 -15.72
CA ILE A 42 12.23 4.89 -15.98
C ILE A 42 12.05 6.14 -15.11
N SER A 43 10.80 6.54 -14.82
CA SER A 43 10.52 7.73 -13.98
C SER A 43 10.93 7.51 -12.53
N ILE A 44 10.70 6.31 -11.99
CA ILE A 44 11.17 5.94 -10.64
C ILE A 44 12.71 5.95 -10.56
N ARG A 45 13.40 5.50 -11.63
CA ARG A 45 14.87 5.57 -11.69
C ARG A 45 15.39 7.01 -11.62
N LEU A 46 14.69 7.95 -12.25
CA LEU A 46 15.12 9.35 -12.34
C LEU A 46 14.74 10.17 -11.09
N ARG A 47 13.57 9.90 -10.49
CA ARG A 47 12.96 10.75 -9.45
C ARG A 47 12.73 10.02 -8.12
N GLY A 48 12.91 8.71 -8.06
CA GLY A 48 12.65 7.91 -6.86
C GLY A 48 13.68 8.14 -5.76
N ASN A 49 13.26 7.87 -4.51
CA ASN A 49 14.16 7.89 -3.36
C ASN A 49 15.19 6.75 -3.48
N ARG A 50 16.43 7.10 -3.87
CA ARG A 50 17.52 6.16 -4.09
C ARG A 50 18.05 5.50 -2.81
N GLN A 51 17.71 6.05 -1.65
CA GLN A 51 18.11 5.50 -0.34
C GLN A 51 17.10 4.50 0.21
N SER A 52 15.90 4.40 -0.37
CA SER A 52 14.90 3.46 0.12
C SER A 52 15.33 2.00 -0.09
N PRO A 53 15.12 1.09 0.89
CA PRO A 53 15.44 -0.33 0.76
C PRO A 53 14.84 -0.97 -0.50
N SER A 54 13.60 -0.60 -0.81
CA SER A 54 12.89 -1.07 -2.01
C SER A 54 13.58 -0.62 -3.32
N TYR A 55 14.10 0.61 -3.39
CA TYR A 55 14.84 1.08 -4.58
C TYR A 55 16.17 0.33 -4.72
N ILE A 56 16.94 0.26 -3.63
CA ILE A 56 18.25 -0.41 -3.59
C ILE A 56 18.11 -1.86 -4.05
N ARG A 57 17.17 -2.59 -3.47
CA ARG A 57 16.89 -3.99 -3.80
C ARG A 57 16.58 -4.17 -5.28
N ARG A 58 15.59 -3.44 -5.80
CA ARG A 58 15.16 -3.57 -7.20
C ARG A 58 16.26 -3.18 -8.18
N MET A 59 17.08 -2.18 -7.85
CA MET A 59 18.25 -1.83 -8.68
C MET A 59 19.32 -2.92 -8.68
N ALA A 60 19.59 -3.56 -7.55
CA ALA A 60 20.52 -4.68 -7.47
C ALA A 60 20.05 -5.87 -8.33
N VAL A 61 18.73 -6.16 -8.32
CA VAL A 61 18.15 -7.20 -9.19
C VAL A 61 18.29 -6.83 -10.68
N ILE A 62 17.99 -5.58 -11.06
CA ILE A 62 18.10 -5.12 -12.45
C ILE A 62 19.54 -5.18 -12.96
N LYS A 63 20.53 -4.97 -12.10
CA LYS A 63 21.96 -5.09 -12.43
C LYS A 63 22.47 -6.54 -12.40
N GLY A 64 21.67 -7.51 -11.95
CA GLY A 64 22.10 -8.89 -11.78
C GLY A 64 23.00 -9.14 -10.55
N GLU A 65 23.06 -8.20 -9.62
CA GLU A 65 23.86 -8.27 -8.38
C GLU A 65 23.20 -9.19 -7.31
N THR A 66 21.89 -9.47 -7.43
CA THR A 66 21.16 -10.35 -6.51
C THR A 66 20.04 -11.09 -7.22
N SER A 67 19.62 -12.22 -6.65
CA SER A 67 18.52 -13.03 -7.19
C SER A 67 17.20 -12.24 -7.24
N PRO A 68 16.45 -12.32 -8.35
CA PRO A 68 15.11 -11.73 -8.45
C PRO A 68 14.09 -12.45 -7.56
N LEU A 69 14.28 -13.73 -7.27
CA LEU A 69 13.41 -14.55 -6.44
C LEU A 69 14.01 -14.72 -5.05
N ARG A 70 13.23 -14.47 -4.01
CA ARG A 70 13.63 -14.78 -2.63
C ARG A 70 12.50 -15.46 -1.88
N GLN A 71 12.84 -16.49 -1.12
CA GLN A 71 11.91 -17.18 -0.25
C GLN A 71 11.77 -16.44 1.08
N ILE A 72 10.53 -16.23 1.54
CA ILE A 72 10.21 -15.55 2.81
C ILE A 72 9.93 -16.59 3.91
N ASN A 73 9.18 -17.63 3.56
CA ASN A 73 8.90 -18.78 4.43
C ASN A 73 8.70 -20.04 3.58
N ALA A 74 8.34 -21.16 4.19
CA ALA A 74 8.18 -22.43 3.49
C ALA A 74 7.23 -22.38 2.27
N ASN A 75 6.22 -21.49 2.32
CA ASN A 75 5.16 -21.42 1.31
C ASN A 75 5.10 -20.06 0.56
N MET A 76 6.04 -19.16 0.81
CA MET A 76 5.97 -17.82 0.25
C MET A 76 7.27 -17.35 -0.35
N TRP A 77 7.15 -16.79 -1.56
CA TRP A 77 8.24 -16.17 -2.31
C TRP A 77 7.87 -14.73 -2.71
N VAL A 78 8.90 -13.89 -2.80
CA VAL A 78 8.80 -12.53 -3.36
C VAL A 78 9.62 -12.48 -4.65
N LEU A 79 9.01 -11.99 -5.71
CA LEU A 79 9.60 -11.88 -7.03
C LEU A 79 9.79 -10.43 -7.44
N ASP A 80 11.01 -10.04 -7.72
CA ASP A 80 11.37 -8.77 -8.32
C ASP A 80 11.49 -8.91 -9.86
N CYS A 81 11.15 -7.86 -10.61
CA CYS A 81 11.36 -7.85 -12.05
C CYS A 81 12.80 -7.42 -12.39
N PRO A 82 13.59 -8.23 -13.14
CA PRO A 82 14.98 -7.91 -13.50
C PRO A 82 15.09 -6.92 -14.67
N PHE A 83 14.07 -6.10 -14.85
CA PHE A 83 13.99 -5.12 -15.93
C PHE A 83 13.18 -3.89 -15.51
N MET A 84 13.39 -2.80 -16.23
CA MET A 84 12.55 -1.60 -16.08
C MET A 84 11.42 -1.58 -17.10
N LEU A 85 10.30 -0.95 -16.72
CA LEU A 85 9.16 -0.69 -17.58
C LEU A 85 9.32 0.67 -18.28
N PHE A 86 8.63 0.85 -19.39
CA PHE A 86 8.49 2.15 -20.02
C PHE A 86 7.51 3.02 -19.23
N SER A 87 7.94 4.24 -18.88
CA SER A 87 7.06 5.23 -18.30
C SER A 87 6.11 5.78 -19.37
N ALA A 88 4.81 5.62 -19.16
CA ALA A 88 3.81 5.93 -20.18
C ALA A 88 2.77 6.96 -19.71
N ASN A 89 2.71 7.28 -18.41
CA ASN A 89 1.61 8.06 -17.84
C ASN A 89 1.43 9.46 -18.47
N PHE A 90 2.49 10.04 -19.04
CA PHE A 90 2.43 11.34 -19.73
C PHE A 90 1.82 11.27 -21.13
N LEU A 91 1.67 10.08 -21.71
CA LEU A 91 1.16 9.89 -23.06
C LEU A 91 -0.37 10.10 -23.13
N PRO A 92 -0.90 10.47 -24.31
CA PRO A 92 -2.34 10.39 -24.58
C PRO A 92 -2.86 8.93 -24.46
N ALA A 93 -4.15 8.77 -24.12
CA ALA A 93 -4.74 7.47 -23.82
C ALA A 93 -4.48 6.36 -24.86
N PRO A 94 -4.57 6.57 -26.18
CA PRO A 94 -4.29 5.52 -27.14
C PRO A 94 -2.84 5.01 -27.08
N LEU A 95 -1.87 5.92 -27.01
CA LEU A 95 -0.44 5.57 -26.92
C LEU A 95 -0.11 4.96 -25.54
N PHE A 96 -0.70 5.49 -24.47
CA PHE A 96 -0.60 4.90 -23.13
C PHE A 96 -1.04 3.43 -23.17
N ASN A 97 -2.19 3.11 -23.77
CA ASN A 97 -2.71 1.76 -23.82
C ASN A 97 -1.75 0.79 -24.53
N ILE A 98 -1.15 1.21 -25.66
CA ILE A 98 -0.18 0.40 -26.39
C ILE A 98 1.04 0.08 -25.52
N VAL A 99 1.60 1.10 -24.88
CA VAL A 99 2.79 0.94 -24.01
C VAL A 99 2.43 0.13 -22.77
N ASN A 100 1.27 0.43 -22.13
CA ASN A 100 0.83 -0.28 -20.95
C ASN A 100 0.57 -1.77 -21.21
N ARG A 101 -0.05 -2.11 -22.36
CA ARG A 101 -0.24 -3.51 -22.78
C ARG A 101 1.09 -4.22 -23.00
N LYS A 102 2.08 -3.57 -23.62
CA LYS A 102 3.44 -4.12 -23.76
C LYS A 102 4.14 -4.34 -22.42
N ASN A 103 4.01 -3.38 -21.50
CA ASN A 103 4.54 -3.50 -20.13
C ASN A 103 3.90 -4.68 -19.39
N ASN A 104 2.55 -4.80 -19.46
CA ASN A 104 1.83 -5.91 -18.83
C ASN A 104 2.24 -7.27 -19.43
N ALA A 105 2.35 -7.38 -20.74
CA ALA A 105 2.80 -8.60 -21.40
C ALA A 105 4.22 -9.03 -20.97
N ARG A 106 5.12 -8.05 -20.76
CA ARG A 106 6.48 -8.31 -20.26
C ARG A 106 6.49 -8.79 -18.82
N ILE A 107 5.69 -8.16 -17.95
CA ILE A 107 5.51 -8.59 -16.55
C ILE A 107 4.93 -10.00 -16.52
N ALA A 108 3.87 -10.25 -17.28
CA ALA A 108 3.18 -11.53 -17.33
C ALA A 108 4.11 -12.67 -17.74
N ARG A 109 4.91 -12.47 -18.80
CA ARG A 109 5.88 -13.49 -19.24
C ARG A 109 6.82 -13.87 -18.10
N TRP A 110 7.37 -12.88 -17.41
CA TRP A 110 8.24 -13.10 -16.26
C TRP A 110 7.54 -13.83 -15.11
N ILE A 111 6.30 -13.44 -14.79
CA ILE A 111 5.50 -14.11 -13.76
C ILE A 111 5.28 -15.59 -14.14
N VAL A 112 4.88 -15.88 -15.38
CA VAL A 112 4.61 -17.26 -15.85
C VAL A 112 5.87 -18.11 -15.80
N GLU A 113 7.01 -17.59 -16.26
CA GLU A 113 8.30 -18.29 -16.20
C GLU A 113 8.68 -18.68 -14.76
N GLN A 114 8.54 -17.76 -13.81
CA GLN A 114 8.89 -18.00 -12.42
C GLN A 114 7.84 -18.88 -11.69
N ALA A 115 6.57 -18.70 -11.98
CA ALA A 115 5.50 -19.55 -11.46
C ALA A 115 5.68 -21.01 -11.92
N ALA A 116 6.04 -21.23 -13.20
CA ALA A 116 6.34 -22.55 -13.74
C ALA A 116 7.58 -23.17 -13.05
N ALA A 117 8.65 -22.40 -12.85
CA ALA A 117 9.85 -22.86 -12.14
C ALA A 117 9.58 -23.27 -10.68
N LEU A 118 8.55 -22.70 -10.04
CA LEU A 118 8.08 -23.04 -8.69
C LEU A 118 6.97 -24.11 -8.70
N ASP A 119 6.61 -24.66 -9.88
CA ASP A 119 5.50 -25.61 -10.07
C ASP A 119 4.14 -25.08 -9.56
N PHE A 120 3.88 -23.77 -9.74
CA PHE A 120 2.58 -23.17 -9.44
C PHE A 120 1.56 -23.56 -10.52
N LYS A 121 0.38 -24.02 -10.10
CA LYS A 121 -0.68 -24.51 -10.99
C LYS A 121 -2.04 -23.97 -10.56
N ASN A 122 -2.91 -23.70 -11.54
CA ASN A 122 -4.30 -23.29 -11.29
C ASN A 122 -4.41 -22.17 -10.24
N TYR A 123 -3.49 -21.20 -10.29
CA TYR A 123 -3.34 -20.17 -9.28
C TYR A 123 -4.47 -19.14 -9.33
N ILE A 124 -4.73 -18.57 -8.16
CA ILE A 124 -5.59 -17.41 -7.96
C ILE A 124 -4.71 -16.16 -8.09
N HIS A 125 -5.13 -15.19 -8.90
CA HIS A 125 -4.45 -13.91 -9.02
C HIS A 125 -5.17 -12.84 -8.18
N LEU A 126 -4.53 -12.36 -7.13
CA LEU A 126 -4.99 -11.26 -6.30
C LEU A 126 -4.27 -9.96 -6.70
N ILE A 127 -5.04 -8.98 -7.17
CA ILE A 127 -4.56 -7.67 -7.60
C ILE A 127 -4.90 -6.65 -6.51
N ASP A 128 -3.89 -6.16 -5.79
CA ASP A 128 -4.06 -5.13 -4.76
C ASP A 128 -3.83 -3.74 -5.36
N THR A 129 -4.91 -3.07 -5.73
CA THR A 129 -4.96 -1.66 -6.15
C THR A 129 -4.08 -1.28 -7.36
N ASP A 130 -3.34 -2.22 -7.97
CA ASP A 130 -2.45 -1.92 -9.12
C ASP A 130 -3.20 -1.87 -10.45
N ILE A 131 -3.84 -0.72 -10.72
CA ILE A 131 -4.71 -0.52 -11.89
C ILE A 131 -3.97 -0.36 -13.21
N TYR A 132 -2.66 -0.10 -13.22
CA TYR A 132 -1.90 0.07 -14.47
C TYR A 132 -1.15 -1.21 -14.85
N ARG A 133 -0.35 -1.74 -13.94
CA ARG A 133 0.55 -2.86 -14.23
C ARG A 133 -0.18 -4.21 -14.22
N SER A 134 -1.39 -4.25 -13.63
CA SER A 134 -2.20 -5.47 -13.57
C SER A 134 -3.41 -5.47 -14.50
N ARG A 135 -3.70 -4.36 -15.22
CA ARG A 135 -4.88 -4.21 -16.07
C ARG A 135 -5.09 -5.34 -17.07
N TYR A 136 -4.01 -5.80 -17.68
CA TYR A 136 -4.05 -6.83 -18.73
C TYR A 136 -3.46 -8.16 -18.30
N LEU A 137 -3.03 -8.33 -17.03
CA LEU A 137 -2.36 -9.57 -16.61
C LEU A 137 -3.26 -10.78 -16.74
N LYS A 138 -4.56 -10.69 -16.42
CA LYS A 138 -5.51 -11.82 -16.56
C LYS A 138 -5.48 -12.43 -17.98
N GLU A 139 -5.34 -11.58 -19.02
CA GLU A 139 -5.30 -11.99 -20.42
C GLU A 139 -4.05 -12.81 -20.78
N TYR A 140 -2.96 -12.66 -20.02
CA TYR A 140 -1.65 -13.27 -20.31
C TYR A 140 -1.27 -14.39 -19.36
N ILE A 141 -1.66 -14.29 -18.07
CA ILE A 141 -1.27 -15.29 -17.07
C ILE A 141 -2.34 -16.37 -16.86
N HIS A 142 -3.55 -16.17 -17.39
CA HIS A 142 -4.68 -17.11 -17.34
C HIS A 142 -4.91 -17.74 -15.97
N PRO A 143 -5.19 -16.94 -14.90
CA PRO A 143 -5.43 -17.48 -13.57
C PRO A 143 -6.75 -18.25 -13.53
N SER A 144 -6.89 -19.21 -12.62
CA SER A 144 -8.16 -19.90 -12.40
C SER A 144 -9.25 -18.97 -11.85
N VAL A 145 -8.84 -17.97 -11.05
CA VAL A 145 -9.68 -16.88 -10.53
C VAL A 145 -8.85 -15.61 -10.48
N SER A 146 -9.40 -14.50 -10.96
CA SER A 146 -8.81 -13.16 -10.86
C SER A 146 -9.63 -12.31 -9.89
N ILE A 147 -8.97 -11.80 -8.85
CA ILE A 147 -9.58 -10.97 -7.81
C ILE A 147 -8.97 -9.59 -7.88
N TYR A 148 -9.79 -8.54 -8.06
CA TYR A 148 -9.35 -7.16 -7.89
C TYR A 148 -9.73 -6.67 -6.49
N TYR A 149 -8.76 -6.22 -5.70
CA TYR A 149 -8.95 -5.64 -4.38
C TYR A 149 -8.66 -4.15 -4.40
N ARG A 150 -9.73 -3.33 -4.31
CA ARG A 150 -9.63 -1.88 -4.15
C ARG A 150 -9.45 -1.56 -2.68
N ARG A 151 -8.19 -1.33 -2.29
CA ARG A 151 -7.84 -0.99 -0.90
C ARG A 151 -7.72 0.52 -0.68
N ASP A 152 -7.26 1.26 -1.69
CA ASP A 152 -7.02 2.70 -1.62
C ASP A 152 -7.70 3.44 -2.78
N TYR A 153 -8.10 4.69 -2.55
CA TYR A 153 -8.64 5.59 -3.57
C TYR A 153 -7.52 6.26 -4.37
N VAL A 154 -6.75 5.45 -5.10
CA VAL A 154 -5.55 5.93 -5.83
C VAL A 154 -5.87 6.95 -6.91
N ILE A 155 -7.07 6.90 -7.51
CA ILE A 155 -7.50 7.89 -8.52
C ILE A 155 -7.74 9.29 -7.94
N GLY A 156 -7.72 9.46 -6.62
CA GLY A 156 -7.64 10.75 -5.95
C GLY A 156 -6.36 11.51 -6.29
N GLU A 157 -5.25 10.81 -6.53
CA GLU A 157 -3.98 11.39 -6.90
C GLU A 157 -3.89 11.66 -8.41
N ALA A 158 -3.33 12.82 -8.81
CA ALA A 158 -3.26 13.28 -10.21
C ALA A 158 -2.57 12.26 -11.14
N TYR A 159 -1.52 11.58 -10.65
CA TYR A 159 -0.81 10.56 -11.41
C TYR A 159 -1.73 9.41 -11.83
N TRP A 160 -2.52 8.87 -10.90
CA TRP A 160 -3.43 7.76 -11.14
C TRP A 160 -4.72 8.19 -11.82
N ARG A 161 -5.21 9.41 -11.53
CA ARG A 161 -6.44 9.96 -12.12
C ARG A 161 -6.37 10.02 -13.64
N ARG A 162 -5.20 10.34 -14.20
CA ARG A 162 -5.02 10.59 -15.63
C ARG A 162 -5.55 9.47 -16.53
N HIS A 163 -5.28 8.24 -16.19
CA HIS A 163 -5.77 7.05 -16.93
C HIS A 163 -6.61 6.12 -16.06
N GLY A 164 -6.47 6.21 -14.74
CA GLY A 164 -7.11 5.32 -13.78
C GLY A 164 -8.62 5.43 -13.75
N THR A 165 -9.17 6.63 -13.93
CA THR A 165 -10.64 6.84 -14.03
C THR A 165 -11.31 5.96 -15.07
N ARG A 166 -10.58 5.60 -16.13
CA ARG A 166 -11.04 4.66 -17.16
C ARG A 166 -10.58 3.22 -16.90
N LEU A 167 -9.33 3.04 -16.48
CA LEU A 167 -8.76 1.70 -16.36
C LEU A 167 -9.24 0.92 -15.14
N GLU A 168 -9.57 1.59 -14.03
CA GLU A 168 -10.08 0.90 -12.84
C GLU A 168 -11.45 0.24 -13.10
N PRO A 169 -12.45 0.93 -13.69
CA PRO A 169 -13.69 0.29 -14.13
C PRO A 169 -13.47 -0.90 -15.07
N GLU A 170 -12.57 -0.76 -16.05
CA GLU A 170 -12.25 -1.84 -16.98
C GLU A 170 -11.59 -3.03 -16.27
N LEU A 171 -10.72 -2.78 -15.27
CA LEU A 171 -10.10 -3.84 -14.47
C LEU A 171 -11.14 -4.53 -13.61
N ALA A 172 -12.00 -3.78 -12.93
CA ALA A 172 -13.09 -4.33 -12.12
C ALA A 172 -14.04 -5.20 -12.95
N ALA A 173 -14.44 -4.71 -14.13
CA ALA A 173 -15.30 -5.47 -15.04
C ALA A 173 -14.65 -6.77 -15.56
N SER A 174 -13.33 -6.79 -15.72
CA SER A 174 -12.58 -7.97 -16.21
C SER A 174 -12.26 -8.99 -15.11
N ALA A 175 -12.30 -8.63 -13.84
CA ALA A 175 -12.05 -9.53 -12.73
C ALA A 175 -13.21 -10.50 -12.51
N ASP A 176 -12.94 -11.70 -12.00
CA ASP A 176 -13.99 -12.66 -11.63
C ASP A 176 -14.66 -12.27 -10.32
N LEU A 177 -13.91 -11.59 -9.45
CA LEU A 177 -14.36 -11.11 -8.14
C LEU A 177 -13.70 -9.75 -7.86
N VAL A 178 -14.47 -8.84 -7.27
CA VAL A 178 -13.98 -7.56 -6.76
C VAL A 178 -14.17 -7.48 -5.26
N LEU A 179 -13.13 -7.08 -4.55
CA LEU A 179 -13.14 -6.81 -3.13
C LEU A 179 -12.85 -5.32 -2.89
N ALA A 180 -13.46 -4.75 -1.87
CA ALA A 180 -13.20 -3.37 -1.46
C ALA A 180 -13.15 -3.26 0.06
N ASN A 181 -12.28 -2.41 0.60
CA ASN A 181 -12.12 -2.24 2.03
C ASN A 181 -13.18 -1.34 2.70
N SER A 182 -14.17 -0.89 1.94
CA SER A 182 -15.31 -0.14 2.45
C SER A 182 -16.58 -0.43 1.66
N THR A 183 -17.72 -0.27 2.31
CA THR A 183 -19.04 -0.40 1.68
C THR A 183 -19.23 0.63 0.56
N ARG A 184 -18.69 1.84 0.70
CA ARG A 184 -18.72 2.89 -0.32
C ARG A 184 -17.97 2.45 -1.58
N PHE A 185 -16.73 1.98 -1.43
CA PHE A 185 -15.93 1.51 -2.57
C PHE A 185 -16.56 0.29 -3.24
N ALA A 186 -17.15 -0.60 -2.45
CA ALA A 186 -17.90 -1.75 -3.01
C ALA A 186 -19.09 -1.26 -3.84
N ALA A 187 -19.90 -0.34 -3.33
CA ALA A 187 -21.06 0.21 -4.04
C ALA A 187 -20.66 0.90 -5.36
N GLU A 188 -19.56 1.66 -5.36
CA GLU A 188 -19.03 2.30 -6.58
C GLU A 188 -18.61 1.27 -7.64
N LEU A 189 -17.94 0.17 -7.23
CA LEU A 189 -17.44 -0.85 -8.17
C LEU A 189 -18.50 -1.88 -8.59
N GLN A 190 -19.58 -2.01 -7.81
CA GLN A 190 -20.69 -2.92 -8.13
C GLN A 190 -21.36 -2.58 -9.46
N ALA A 191 -21.31 -1.30 -9.90
CA ALA A 191 -21.79 -0.89 -11.21
C ALA A 191 -21.01 -1.52 -12.37
N TYR A 192 -19.77 -1.97 -12.14
CA TYR A 192 -18.89 -2.57 -13.16
C TYR A 192 -18.76 -4.08 -13.02
N ASN A 193 -18.93 -4.61 -11.80
CA ASN A 193 -18.85 -6.04 -11.54
C ASN A 193 -19.88 -6.44 -10.46
N PRO A 194 -20.91 -7.26 -10.79
CA PRO A 194 -21.93 -7.67 -9.82
C PRO A 194 -21.36 -8.54 -8.69
N HIS A 195 -20.19 -9.18 -8.89
CA HIS A 195 -19.49 -9.95 -7.87
C HIS A 195 -18.54 -9.07 -7.05
N THR A 196 -19.04 -7.93 -6.57
CA THR A 196 -18.29 -6.99 -5.73
C THR A 196 -18.74 -7.08 -4.29
N TYR A 197 -17.79 -7.27 -3.37
CA TYR A 197 -18.05 -7.46 -1.94
C TYR A 197 -17.20 -6.54 -1.09
N PRO A 198 -17.77 -5.89 -0.05
CA PRO A 198 -17.01 -5.20 0.94
C PRO A 198 -16.30 -6.23 1.86
N ILE A 199 -15.01 -5.97 2.13
CA ILE A 199 -14.25 -6.66 3.15
C ILE A 199 -13.60 -5.59 4.05
N GLU A 200 -13.74 -5.74 5.35
CA GLU A 200 -13.14 -4.80 6.29
C GLU A 200 -11.62 -4.95 6.33
N THR A 201 -10.95 -3.87 6.72
CA THR A 201 -9.50 -3.91 6.93
C THR A 201 -9.19 -4.64 8.22
N GLY A 202 -8.50 -5.77 8.12
CA GLY A 202 -8.07 -6.55 9.28
C GLY A 202 -6.88 -5.91 10.00
N VAL A 203 -6.76 -6.21 11.30
CA VAL A 203 -5.62 -5.84 12.13
C VAL A 203 -4.85 -7.08 12.61
N ASN A 204 -3.54 -6.94 12.80
CA ASN A 204 -2.73 -8.02 13.38
C ASN A 204 -2.94 -8.09 14.89
N LEU A 205 -3.87 -8.95 15.35
CA LEU A 205 -4.22 -9.13 16.77
C LEU A 205 -3.07 -9.66 17.64
N LYS A 206 -2.03 -10.27 17.05
CA LYS A 206 -0.83 -10.64 17.80
C LYS A 206 0.02 -9.43 18.19
N LEU A 207 0.04 -8.42 17.31
CA LEU A 207 0.74 -7.17 17.54
C LEU A 207 -0.11 -6.21 18.40
N TYR A 208 -1.38 -6.01 18.02
CA TYR A 208 -2.33 -5.15 18.72
C TYR A 208 -3.21 -5.99 19.66
N ASN A 209 -2.63 -6.48 20.74
CA ASN A 209 -3.33 -7.34 21.70
C ASN A 209 -3.90 -6.48 22.85
N PRO A 210 -5.22 -6.34 22.99
CA PRO A 210 -5.84 -5.53 24.03
C PRO A 210 -5.59 -6.06 25.45
N ALA A 211 -5.25 -7.34 25.61
CA ALA A 211 -4.91 -7.92 26.91
C ALA A 211 -3.45 -7.67 27.33
N LYS A 212 -2.60 -7.20 26.40
CA LYS A 212 -1.20 -6.90 26.70
C LYS A 212 -1.08 -5.47 27.23
N LYS A 213 -0.38 -5.31 28.35
CA LYS A 213 0.06 -4.00 28.83
C LYS A 213 1.31 -3.57 28.07
N TYR A 214 1.28 -2.36 27.54
CA TYR A 214 2.42 -1.73 26.89
C TYR A 214 2.94 -0.62 27.79
N GLU A 215 4.25 -0.51 27.87
CA GLU A 215 4.89 0.63 28.57
C GLU A 215 4.75 1.89 27.70
N THR A 216 4.54 3.02 28.36
CA THR A 216 4.49 4.32 27.67
C THR A 216 5.85 4.60 27.03
N PRO A 217 5.92 4.92 25.73
CA PRO A 217 7.17 5.25 25.07
C PRO A 217 7.91 6.41 25.76
N GLY A 218 9.25 6.34 25.80
CA GLY A 218 10.06 7.33 26.51
C GLY A 218 9.84 8.77 26.04
N ASP A 219 9.61 8.97 24.74
CA ASP A 219 9.32 10.29 24.14
C ASP A 219 7.88 10.78 24.36
N MET A 220 7.07 10.01 25.10
CA MET A 220 5.70 10.38 25.49
C MET A 220 5.51 10.50 27.02
N GLN A 221 6.50 10.12 27.82
CA GLN A 221 6.35 10.06 29.29
C GLN A 221 6.08 11.42 29.92
N ASP A 222 6.68 12.48 29.39
CA ASP A 222 6.58 13.84 29.92
C ASP A 222 5.46 14.69 29.29
N ILE A 223 4.66 14.10 28.36
CA ILE A 223 3.54 14.80 27.72
C ILE A 223 2.34 14.80 28.68
N PRO A 224 1.83 15.99 29.08
CA PRO A 224 0.68 16.05 29.96
C PRO A 224 -0.58 15.45 29.34
N ARG A 225 -1.43 14.87 30.17
CA ARG A 225 -2.74 14.35 29.72
C ARG A 225 -3.82 15.43 29.78
N PRO A 226 -4.90 15.36 29.00
CA PRO A 226 -5.20 14.28 28.05
C PRO A 226 -4.44 14.41 26.73
N ILE A 227 -4.12 13.26 26.14
CA ILE A 227 -3.38 13.15 24.88
C ILE A 227 -4.33 12.71 23.76
N ILE A 228 -4.44 13.52 22.72
CA ILE A 228 -5.13 13.18 21.47
C ILE A 228 -4.07 12.79 20.44
N GLY A 229 -4.04 11.51 20.06
CA GLY A 229 -3.04 10.96 19.15
C GLY A 229 -3.52 10.85 17.72
N TYR A 230 -2.65 11.12 16.77
CA TYR A 230 -2.76 10.74 15.37
C TYR A 230 -1.61 9.80 15.00
N MET A 231 -1.92 8.69 14.32
CA MET A 231 -0.92 7.74 13.85
C MET A 231 -1.08 7.49 12.36
N GLY A 232 -0.07 7.87 11.58
CA GLY A 232 -0.08 7.72 10.13
C GLY A 232 0.91 8.64 9.43
N THR A 233 0.89 8.65 8.11
CA THR A 233 1.68 9.60 7.33
C THR A 233 1.09 10.99 7.47
N ILE A 234 1.88 11.93 7.97
CA ILE A 234 1.51 13.33 8.18
C ILE A 234 1.86 14.08 6.91
N ASN A 235 0.89 14.23 6.01
CA ASN A 235 1.12 14.90 4.75
C ASN A 235 -0.03 15.85 4.35
N SER A 236 0.33 16.89 3.63
CA SER A 236 -0.55 17.98 3.22
C SER A 236 -1.65 17.58 2.23
N THR A 237 -1.57 16.37 1.65
CA THR A 237 -2.62 15.85 0.76
C THR A 237 -3.73 15.11 1.49
N ARG A 238 -3.48 14.73 2.76
CA ARG A 238 -4.42 13.95 3.59
C ARG A 238 -4.90 14.72 4.81
N LEU A 239 -4.08 15.62 5.33
CA LEU A 239 -4.36 16.40 6.52
C LEU A 239 -4.45 17.88 6.15
N ASP A 240 -5.52 18.53 6.56
CA ASP A 240 -5.66 19.99 6.47
C ASP A 240 -4.92 20.60 7.67
N GLY A 241 -3.69 21.08 7.42
CA GLY A 241 -2.83 21.68 8.46
C GLY A 241 -3.43 22.93 9.09
N ASP A 242 -4.09 23.77 8.29
CA ASP A 242 -4.70 25.00 8.79
C ASP A 242 -5.90 24.72 9.70
N LEU A 243 -6.74 23.73 9.33
CA LEU A 243 -7.85 23.29 10.16
C LEU A 243 -7.33 22.68 11.48
N LEU A 244 -6.29 21.85 11.42
CA LEU A 244 -5.66 21.27 12.60
C LEU A 244 -5.09 22.39 13.51
N TYR A 245 -4.39 23.37 12.93
CA TYR A 245 -3.89 24.51 13.69
C TYR A 245 -5.02 25.27 14.41
N GLN A 246 -6.13 25.55 13.71
CA GLN A 246 -7.29 26.21 14.31
C GLN A 246 -7.90 25.41 15.46
N ILE A 247 -8.09 24.11 15.29
CA ILE A 247 -8.65 23.24 16.34
C ILE A 247 -7.72 23.20 17.54
N ILE A 248 -6.44 22.97 17.34
CA ILE A 248 -5.45 22.75 18.39
C ILE A 248 -5.19 24.05 19.18
N SER A 249 -5.11 25.19 18.49
CA SER A 249 -4.93 26.49 19.15
C SER A 249 -6.10 26.90 20.06
N GLN A 250 -7.31 26.40 19.78
CA GLN A 250 -8.50 26.62 20.60
C GLN A 250 -8.62 25.65 21.79
N ARG A 251 -7.75 24.62 21.84
CA ARG A 251 -7.80 23.58 22.87
C ARG A 251 -6.45 23.41 23.57
N PRO A 252 -6.01 24.47 24.30
CA PRO A 252 -4.77 24.43 25.09
C PRO A 252 -4.84 23.44 26.28
N ASP A 253 -6.02 22.94 26.60
CA ASP A 253 -6.30 21.94 27.62
C ASP A 253 -5.99 20.52 27.20
N TYR A 254 -5.75 20.27 25.88
CA TYR A 254 -5.36 18.99 25.31
C TYR A 254 -3.96 19.04 24.70
N ASN A 255 -3.26 17.92 24.75
CA ASN A 255 -2.00 17.72 24.06
C ASN A 255 -2.19 16.83 22.82
N PHE A 256 -1.64 17.23 21.69
CA PHE A 256 -1.82 16.55 20.41
C PHE A 256 -0.50 15.91 20.00
N VAL A 257 -0.52 14.60 19.80
CA VAL A 257 0.67 13.81 19.43
C VAL A 257 0.50 13.24 18.04
N PHE A 258 1.40 13.59 17.13
CA PHE A 258 1.47 13.08 15.78
C PHE A 258 2.61 12.06 15.64
N THR A 259 2.26 10.80 15.38
CA THR A 259 3.22 9.70 15.22
C THR A 259 3.24 9.24 13.76
N GLY A 260 4.35 9.49 13.08
CA GLY A 260 4.54 9.12 11.69
C GLY A 260 5.50 10.04 10.93
N PRO A 261 5.84 9.70 9.68
CA PRO A 261 6.68 10.56 8.84
C PRO A 261 5.90 11.77 8.32
N GLU A 262 6.58 12.92 8.30
CA GLU A 262 6.05 14.17 7.77
C GLU A 262 6.56 14.42 6.35
N ASP A 263 5.71 15.04 5.49
CA ASP A 263 6.16 15.63 4.24
C ASP A 263 6.79 17.03 4.46
N ASP A 264 7.41 17.57 3.42
CA ASP A 264 8.08 18.87 3.51
C ASP A 264 7.10 20.03 3.76
N GLY A 265 5.87 19.92 3.28
CA GLY A 265 4.82 20.91 3.51
C GLY A 265 4.41 20.96 4.98
N PHE A 266 4.23 19.80 5.61
CA PHE A 266 3.88 19.73 7.03
C PHE A 266 5.02 20.14 7.94
N ARG A 267 6.28 19.77 7.62
CA ARG A 267 7.46 20.21 8.42
C ARG A 267 7.63 21.72 8.48
N GLN A 268 7.20 22.42 7.42
CA GLN A 268 7.27 23.89 7.34
C GLN A 268 6.00 24.58 7.86
N HIS A 269 4.98 23.81 8.22
CA HIS A 269 3.69 24.35 8.66
C HIS A 269 3.80 24.98 10.05
N HIS A 270 3.09 26.10 10.27
CA HIS A 270 3.11 26.85 11.54
C HIS A 270 2.49 26.09 12.73
N ILE A 271 1.88 24.92 12.53
CA ILE A 271 1.40 24.03 13.59
C ILE A 271 2.53 23.64 14.57
N HIS A 272 3.77 23.59 14.09
CA HIS A 272 4.95 23.33 14.95
C HIS A 272 5.25 24.43 15.98
N SER A 273 4.63 25.61 15.84
CA SER A 273 4.76 26.71 16.83
C SER A 273 3.89 26.54 18.06
N LEU A 274 2.92 25.62 18.03
CA LEU A 274 2.01 25.38 19.14
C LEU A 274 2.70 24.59 20.26
N LYS A 275 2.51 25.01 21.52
CA LYS A 275 3.17 24.41 22.68
C LYS A 275 2.58 23.05 23.10
N ASN A 276 1.36 22.77 22.67
CA ASN A 276 0.62 21.55 22.97
C ASN A 276 0.59 20.55 21.79
N VAL A 277 1.56 20.66 20.87
CA VAL A 277 1.73 19.75 19.73
C VAL A 277 3.08 19.07 19.82
N TYR A 278 3.09 17.75 19.63
CA TYR A 278 4.28 16.91 19.70
C TYR A 278 4.36 16.01 18.48
N PHE A 279 5.54 15.93 17.86
CA PHE A 279 5.82 15.06 16.72
C PHE A 279 6.83 14.01 17.13
N THR A 280 6.41 12.74 17.19
CA THR A 280 7.28 11.64 17.61
C THR A 280 8.04 10.99 16.44
N GLY A 281 7.75 11.41 15.20
CA GLY A 281 8.38 10.90 14.00
C GLY A 281 7.95 9.47 13.64
N GLN A 282 8.62 8.90 12.64
CA GLN A 282 8.36 7.53 12.18
C GLN A 282 8.82 6.51 13.22
N LYS A 283 7.97 5.53 13.52
CA LYS A 283 8.25 4.41 14.44
C LYS A 283 8.19 3.08 13.70
N LYS A 284 8.86 2.08 14.25
CA LYS A 284 8.74 0.71 13.76
C LYS A 284 7.34 0.17 14.04
N VAL A 285 6.89 -0.75 13.20
CA VAL A 285 5.52 -1.31 13.27
C VAL A 285 5.26 -2.01 14.62
N ASP A 286 6.27 -2.63 15.21
CA ASP A 286 6.19 -3.32 16.49
C ASP A 286 6.16 -2.38 17.71
N GLU A 287 6.58 -1.13 17.55
CA GLU A 287 6.50 -0.08 18.60
C GLU A 287 5.10 0.58 18.65
N LEU A 288 4.38 0.60 17.50
CA LEU A 288 3.11 1.34 17.36
C LEU A 288 2.03 1.00 18.41
N PRO A 289 1.87 -0.25 18.88
CA PRO A 289 0.89 -0.55 19.93
C PRO A 289 1.13 0.22 21.23
N ALA A 290 2.38 0.46 21.59
CA ALA A 290 2.72 1.24 22.80
C ALA A 290 2.30 2.71 22.66
N TYR A 291 2.47 3.31 21.47
CA TYR A 291 2.01 4.68 21.19
C TYR A 291 0.49 4.78 21.22
N ILE A 292 -0.23 3.86 20.56
CA ILE A 292 -1.70 3.87 20.53
C ILE A 292 -2.29 3.74 21.93
N THR A 293 -1.72 2.90 22.79
CA THR A 293 -2.21 2.71 24.16
C THR A 293 -1.86 3.88 25.09
N ALA A 294 -0.92 4.73 24.71
CA ALA A 294 -0.57 5.93 25.45
C ALA A 294 -1.49 7.12 25.15
N TYR A 295 -2.34 7.07 24.11
CA TYR A 295 -3.32 8.09 23.80
C TYR A 295 -4.58 7.94 24.65
N ASP A 296 -5.21 9.06 25.03
CA ASP A 296 -6.52 9.08 25.67
C ASP A 296 -7.65 9.06 24.61
N ALA A 297 -7.38 9.65 23.43
CA ALA A 297 -8.25 9.61 22.27
C ALA A 297 -7.42 9.56 20.99
N VAL A 298 -7.99 9.00 19.93
CA VAL A 298 -7.34 8.92 18.61
C VAL A 298 -8.11 9.79 17.63
N SER A 299 -7.40 10.70 16.99
CA SER A 299 -7.89 11.40 15.81
C SER A 299 -7.38 10.67 14.56
N TYR A 300 -8.26 10.41 13.60
CA TYR A 300 -7.87 9.94 12.29
C TYR A 300 -8.78 10.52 11.23
N THR A 301 -8.20 10.79 10.08
CA THR A 301 -8.98 11.25 8.94
C THR A 301 -9.42 10.04 8.14
N HIS A 302 -10.72 9.76 8.13
CA HIS A 302 -11.30 9.05 7.02
C HIS A 302 -11.45 10.05 5.88
N LEU A 303 -10.76 9.78 4.77
CA LEU A 303 -11.18 10.33 3.49
C LEU A 303 -12.50 9.65 3.09
N THR A 304 -13.58 9.99 3.78
CA THR A 304 -14.92 9.91 3.22
C THR A 304 -15.09 11.14 2.34
N LEU A 305 -14.48 11.10 1.18
CA LEU A 305 -14.86 11.99 0.10
C LEU A 305 -16.04 11.39 -0.64
#